data_f6447220fe68c89da4b78c183ee6a597
#
_entry.id   f6447220fe68c89da4b78c183ee6a597
#
_cell.length_a   1.000
_cell.length_b   1.000
_cell.length_c   1.000
_cell.angle_alpha   90.00
_cell.angle_beta   90.00
_cell.angle_gamma   90.00
#
_symmetry.space_group_name_H-M   'P 1'
#
loop_
_entity.id
_entity.type
_entity.pdbx_description
1 polymer ?
#
loop_
_entity_poly.entity_id
_entity_poly.type
_entity_poly.pdbx_seq_one_letter_code
_entity_poly.pdbx_strand_id
1 'polypeptide(L)'
;MQIAISQTIKNEVKDYFYITLGLLIYTFGWTIFLLPYQIVTGGVTGIAAVIYYGTGIPIYLSYFLINAALLLAALKILGFKFMVKTIYAIIMLSVFLALAQDWMIGENGKMVQVLGEGQDFMSLIIGCLFTGLSLAVVFLHNGSTGGTDIIAAIVNKYHNISLGRVLIFVDLLIVGSSFFVFNAKPDFTTIDAVRKVVFGLCTMVIENLVLDYVMNAKRESVQFMIFSKKYQEIA
;
A
#
# COMPACT_ATOMS: atom_id res chain seq x y z
N MET A 1 -19.54 -14.20 29.94
CA MET A 1 -18.16 -14.44 29.54
C MET A 1 -18.05 -15.17 28.19
N GLN A 2 -18.73 -16.30 27.97
CA GLN A 2 -18.74 -17.04 26.70
C GLN A 2 -19.26 -16.24 25.49
N ILE A 3 -20.32 -15.42 25.65
CA ILE A 3 -20.88 -14.60 24.57
C ILE A 3 -19.89 -13.52 24.10
N ALA A 4 -19.18 -12.88 25.02
CA ALA A 4 -18.17 -11.87 24.69
C ALA A 4 -16.97 -12.46 23.94
N ILE A 5 -16.52 -13.65 24.33
CA ILE A 5 -15.44 -14.38 23.66
C ILE A 5 -15.84 -14.79 22.24
N SER A 6 -17.07 -15.28 22.06
CA SER A 6 -17.60 -15.65 20.74
C SER A 6 -17.70 -14.45 19.79
N GLN A 7 -18.13 -13.28 20.28
CA GLN A 7 -18.17 -12.05 19.48
C GLN A 7 -16.78 -11.54 19.10
N THR A 8 -15.82 -11.64 20.01
CA THR A 8 -14.43 -11.24 19.73
C THR A 8 -13.81 -12.12 18.64
N ILE A 9 -13.98 -13.44 18.72
CA ILE A 9 -13.48 -14.38 17.70
C ILE A 9 -14.14 -14.10 16.34
N LYS A 10 -15.45 -13.86 16.33
CA LYS A 10 -16.19 -13.56 15.11
C LYS A 10 -15.70 -12.28 14.42
N ASN A 11 -15.36 -11.26 15.20
CA ASN A 11 -14.83 -10.01 14.70
C ASN A 11 -13.39 -10.19 14.15
N GLU A 12 -12.54 -10.96 14.83
CA GLU A 12 -11.20 -11.24 14.35
C GLU A 12 -11.23 -12.03 13.03
N VAL A 13 -12.06 -13.08 12.91
CA VAL A 13 -12.22 -13.84 11.65
C VAL A 13 -12.71 -12.94 10.52
N LYS A 14 -13.65 -12.04 10.81
CA LYS A 14 -14.14 -11.04 9.87
C LYS A 14 -13.02 -10.11 9.40
N ASP A 15 -12.17 -9.63 10.31
CA ASP A 15 -11.03 -8.77 9.97
C ASP A 15 -10.06 -9.48 9.03
N TYR A 16 -9.66 -10.72 9.33
CA TYR A 16 -8.78 -11.50 8.45
C TYR A 16 -9.38 -11.75 7.06
N PHE A 17 -10.69 -12.00 6.99
CA PHE A 17 -11.38 -12.17 5.71
C PHE A 17 -11.31 -10.89 4.85
N TYR A 18 -11.63 -9.72 5.44
CA TYR A 18 -11.58 -8.46 4.70
C TYR A 18 -10.16 -8.03 4.36
N ILE A 19 -9.18 -8.30 5.24
CA ILE A 19 -7.76 -8.09 4.93
C ILE A 19 -7.37 -8.93 3.71
N THR A 20 -7.71 -10.21 3.69
CA THR A 20 -7.40 -11.10 2.55
C THR A 20 -8.04 -10.60 1.26
N LEU A 21 -9.32 -10.20 1.30
CA LEU A 21 -10.02 -9.64 0.16
C LEU A 21 -9.36 -8.35 -0.33
N GLY A 22 -9.00 -7.47 0.59
CA GLY A 22 -8.24 -6.25 0.28
C GLY A 22 -6.92 -6.57 -0.42
N LEU A 23 -6.13 -7.50 0.10
CA LEU A 23 -4.86 -7.89 -0.49
C LEU A 23 -5.00 -8.51 -1.89
N LEU A 24 -6.07 -9.25 -2.15
CA LEU A 24 -6.40 -9.75 -3.49
C LEU A 24 -6.70 -8.61 -4.47
N ILE A 25 -7.52 -7.63 -4.04
CA ILE A 25 -7.83 -6.44 -4.84
C ILE A 25 -6.57 -5.63 -5.09
N TYR A 26 -5.69 -5.48 -4.08
CA TYR A 26 -4.40 -4.82 -4.22
C TYR A 26 -3.54 -5.48 -5.28
N THR A 27 -3.36 -6.79 -5.16
CA THR A 27 -2.55 -7.58 -6.09
C THR A 27 -3.09 -7.47 -7.52
N PHE A 28 -4.40 -7.57 -7.68
CA PHE A 28 -5.06 -7.42 -8.97
C PHE A 28 -4.77 -6.04 -9.59
N GLY A 29 -5.06 -4.96 -8.87
CA GLY A 29 -4.86 -3.59 -9.35
C GLY A 29 -3.39 -3.30 -9.66
N TRP A 30 -2.50 -3.72 -8.77
CA TRP A 30 -1.08 -3.44 -8.88
C TRP A 30 -0.39 -4.26 -9.98
N THR A 31 -0.64 -5.57 -10.03
CA THR A 31 0.04 -6.47 -10.98
C THR A 31 -0.49 -6.34 -12.41
N ILE A 32 -1.78 -6.05 -12.58
CA ILE A 32 -2.38 -5.95 -13.92
C ILE A 32 -2.23 -4.56 -14.51
N PHE A 33 -2.35 -3.51 -13.69
CA PHE A 33 -2.41 -2.15 -14.21
C PHE A 33 -1.12 -1.34 -13.96
N LEU A 34 -0.45 -1.47 -12.82
CA LEU A 34 0.71 -0.63 -12.54
C LEU A 34 2.02 -1.25 -13.01
N LEU A 35 2.22 -2.53 -12.70
CA LEU A 35 3.48 -3.22 -12.96
C LEU A 35 3.84 -3.35 -14.46
N PRO A 36 2.93 -3.75 -15.38
CA PRO A 36 3.26 -3.91 -16.81
C PRO A 36 3.61 -2.60 -17.50
N TYR A 37 3.10 -1.49 -16.96
CA TYR A 37 3.36 -0.14 -17.47
C TYR A 37 4.54 0.54 -16.78
N GLN A 38 5.26 -0.20 -15.93
CA GLN A 38 6.44 0.29 -15.21
C GLN A 38 6.14 1.55 -14.38
N ILE A 39 4.98 1.59 -13.74
CA ILE A 39 4.57 2.67 -12.86
C ILE A 39 5.03 2.30 -11.45
N VAL A 40 5.86 3.15 -10.85
CA VAL A 40 6.35 2.95 -9.48
C VAL A 40 5.38 3.61 -8.50
N THR A 41 4.95 2.84 -7.52
CA THR A 41 4.13 3.33 -6.40
C THR A 41 5.01 3.72 -5.22
N GLY A 42 4.39 4.28 -4.17
CA GLY A 42 5.00 4.33 -2.85
C GLY A 42 5.10 2.95 -2.18
N GLY A 43 5.54 2.94 -0.95
CA GLY A 43 5.59 1.73 -0.14
C GLY A 43 6.70 0.75 -0.49
N VAL A 44 6.75 -0.37 0.24
CA VAL A 44 7.75 -1.42 -0.04
C VAL A 44 7.47 -2.14 -1.35
N THR A 45 6.23 -2.19 -1.83
CA THR A 45 5.92 -2.67 -3.18
C THR A 45 6.58 -1.81 -4.25
N GLY A 46 6.62 -0.48 -4.05
CA GLY A 46 7.36 0.44 -4.92
C GLY A 46 8.86 0.19 -4.90
N ILE A 47 9.47 0.00 -3.72
CA ILE A 47 10.89 -0.37 -3.61
C ILE A 47 11.14 -1.70 -4.33
N ALA A 48 10.29 -2.70 -4.11
CA ALA A 48 10.42 -4.01 -4.78
C ALA A 48 10.29 -3.89 -6.31
N ALA A 49 9.42 -3.00 -6.80
CA ALA A 49 9.31 -2.70 -8.23
C ALA A 49 10.58 -2.03 -8.79
N VAL A 50 11.14 -1.06 -8.07
CA VAL A 50 12.40 -0.41 -8.46
C VAL A 50 13.54 -1.44 -8.54
N ILE A 51 13.65 -2.35 -7.55
CA ILE A 51 14.61 -3.44 -7.55
C ILE A 51 14.37 -4.38 -8.75
N TYR A 52 13.12 -4.76 -8.99
CA TYR A 52 12.76 -5.62 -10.13
C TYR A 52 13.13 -4.97 -11.47
N TYR A 53 12.82 -3.69 -11.65
CA TYR A 53 13.16 -2.98 -12.89
C TYR A 53 14.67 -2.80 -13.10
N GLY A 54 15.45 -2.73 -12.02
CA GLY A 54 16.90 -2.58 -12.09
C GLY A 54 17.68 -3.90 -12.20
N THR A 55 17.20 -4.95 -11.55
CA THR A 55 17.96 -6.20 -11.35
C THR A 55 17.29 -7.46 -11.86
N GLY A 56 15.97 -7.41 -12.15
CA GLY A 56 15.18 -8.57 -12.51
C GLY A 56 14.79 -9.48 -11.32
N ILE A 57 15.17 -9.13 -10.08
CA ILE A 57 14.78 -9.91 -8.88
C ILE A 57 13.27 -9.88 -8.73
N PRO A 58 12.60 -11.04 -8.55
CA PRO A 58 11.14 -11.09 -8.41
C PRO A 58 10.61 -10.20 -7.29
N ILE A 59 9.50 -9.53 -7.54
CA ILE A 59 8.92 -8.53 -6.64
C ILE A 59 8.53 -9.12 -5.30
N TYR A 60 7.90 -10.29 -5.32
CA TYR A 60 7.48 -10.98 -4.09
C TYR A 60 8.64 -11.28 -3.15
N LEU A 61 9.83 -11.59 -3.70
CA LEU A 61 11.02 -11.88 -2.91
C LEU A 61 11.57 -10.62 -2.24
N SER A 62 11.75 -9.54 -3.02
CA SER A 62 12.21 -8.24 -2.51
C SER A 62 11.24 -7.68 -1.49
N TYR A 63 9.94 -7.74 -1.79
CA TYR A 63 8.87 -7.32 -0.88
C TYR A 63 8.92 -8.08 0.44
N PHE A 64 9.01 -9.42 0.39
CA PHE A 64 9.06 -10.26 1.59
C PHE A 64 10.30 -9.97 2.45
N LEU A 65 11.49 -9.91 1.83
CA LEU A 65 12.75 -9.70 2.55
C LEU A 65 12.81 -8.33 3.23
N ILE A 66 12.40 -7.27 2.54
CA ILE A 66 12.37 -5.92 3.10
C ILE A 66 11.39 -5.85 4.27
N ASN A 67 10.19 -6.41 4.10
CA ASN A 67 9.20 -6.44 5.17
C ASN A 67 9.63 -7.31 6.35
N ALA A 68 10.30 -8.43 6.13
CA ALA A 68 10.86 -9.25 7.21
C ALA A 68 11.89 -8.45 8.04
N ALA A 69 12.77 -7.69 7.38
CA ALA A 69 13.73 -6.82 8.06
C ALA A 69 13.03 -5.70 8.86
N LEU A 70 12.01 -5.05 8.27
CA LEU A 70 11.21 -4.02 8.95
C LEU A 70 10.46 -4.57 10.16
N LEU A 71 9.87 -5.76 10.03
CA LEU A 71 9.18 -6.43 11.13
C LEU A 71 10.13 -6.76 12.29
N LEU A 72 11.34 -7.26 11.99
CA LEU A 72 12.35 -7.53 13.01
C LEU A 72 12.73 -6.25 13.78
N ALA A 73 12.88 -5.13 13.08
CA ALA A 73 13.13 -3.84 13.71
C ALA A 73 11.93 -3.36 14.55
N ALA A 74 10.70 -3.65 14.10
CA ALA A 74 9.46 -3.20 14.73
C ALA A 74 9.02 -4.05 15.92
N LEU A 75 9.52 -5.30 16.06
CA LEU A 75 9.09 -6.27 17.08
C LEU A 75 9.07 -5.70 18.51
N LYS A 76 10.07 -4.89 18.86
CA LYS A 76 10.19 -4.28 20.19
C LYS A 76 9.38 -2.99 20.34
N ILE A 77 8.89 -2.43 19.24
CA ILE A 77 8.33 -1.07 19.19
C ILE A 77 6.82 -1.09 19.04
N LEU A 78 6.31 -1.90 18.11
CA LEU A 78 4.89 -1.99 17.78
C LEU A 78 4.27 -3.19 18.50
N GLY A 79 3.18 -3.02 19.23
CA GLY A 79 2.59 -4.07 20.05
C GLY A 79 2.24 -5.37 19.28
N PHE A 80 2.22 -6.49 20.01
CA PHE A 80 2.05 -7.85 19.46
C PHE A 80 0.79 -8.01 18.56
N LYS A 81 -0.33 -7.39 18.93
CA LYS A 81 -1.59 -7.52 18.20
C LYS A 81 -1.53 -6.91 16.78
N PHE A 82 -0.85 -5.78 16.64
CA PHE A 82 -0.58 -5.16 15.34
C PHE A 82 0.35 -6.05 14.49
N MET A 83 1.37 -6.62 15.12
CA MET A 83 2.36 -7.46 14.46
C MET A 83 1.75 -8.71 13.83
N VAL A 84 0.82 -9.40 14.51
CA VAL A 84 0.23 -10.64 14.00
C VAL A 84 -0.55 -10.41 12.70
N LYS A 85 -1.40 -9.38 12.64
CA LYS A 85 -2.16 -9.02 11.42
C LYS A 85 -1.23 -8.57 10.30
N THR A 86 -0.18 -7.83 10.63
CA THR A 86 0.81 -7.35 9.65
C THR A 86 1.64 -8.51 9.09
N ILE A 87 2.11 -9.44 9.92
CA ILE A 87 2.81 -10.66 9.46
C ILE A 87 1.92 -11.47 8.51
N TYR A 88 0.66 -11.69 8.90
CA TYR A 88 -0.30 -12.38 8.06
C TYR A 88 -0.45 -11.69 6.70
N ALA A 89 -0.66 -10.37 6.69
CA ALA A 89 -0.84 -9.61 5.47
C ALA A 89 0.40 -9.65 4.57
N ILE A 90 1.61 -9.55 5.13
CA ILE A 90 2.86 -9.63 4.37
C ILE A 90 3.02 -11.00 3.70
N ILE A 91 2.77 -12.09 4.43
CA ILE A 91 2.86 -13.45 3.88
C ILE A 91 1.83 -13.63 2.75
N MET A 92 0.57 -13.25 2.99
CA MET A 92 -0.50 -13.39 2.01
C MET A 92 -0.23 -12.54 0.76
N LEU A 93 0.19 -11.29 0.93
CA LEU A 93 0.50 -10.43 -0.21
C LEU A 93 1.71 -10.94 -1.00
N SER A 94 2.74 -11.46 -0.33
CA SER A 94 3.89 -12.08 -1.00
C SER A 94 3.47 -13.26 -1.88
N VAL A 95 2.59 -14.13 -1.36
CA VAL A 95 2.06 -15.28 -2.10
C VAL A 95 1.21 -14.81 -3.30
N PHE A 96 0.31 -13.84 -3.09
CA PHE A 96 -0.54 -13.31 -4.15
C PHE A 96 0.28 -12.62 -5.25
N LEU A 97 1.30 -11.84 -4.88
CA LEU A 97 2.20 -11.21 -5.85
C LEU A 97 3.00 -12.24 -6.64
N ALA A 98 3.47 -13.32 -6.01
CA ALA A 98 4.16 -14.40 -6.71
C ALA A 98 3.26 -15.05 -7.78
N LEU A 99 2.06 -15.47 -7.37
CA LEU A 99 1.10 -16.10 -8.28
C LEU A 99 0.67 -15.16 -9.41
N ALA A 100 0.39 -13.89 -9.09
CA ALA A 100 -0.06 -12.92 -10.06
C ALA A 100 1.07 -12.51 -11.03
N GLN A 101 2.30 -12.39 -10.55
CA GLN A 101 3.46 -12.07 -11.39
C GLN A 101 3.72 -13.18 -12.41
N ASP A 102 3.71 -14.44 -11.98
CA ASP A 102 3.90 -15.59 -12.88
C ASP A 102 2.80 -15.67 -13.93
N TRP A 103 1.56 -15.38 -13.55
CA TRP A 103 0.41 -15.40 -14.46
C TRP A 103 0.44 -14.27 -15.51
N MET A 104 1.03 -13.12 -15.16
CA MET A 104 1.10 -11.95 -16.03
C MET A 104 2.30 -11.97 -17.00
N ILE A 105 3.23 -12.91 -16.87
CA ILE A 105 4.33 -13.08 -17.82
C ILE A 105 3.80 -13.80 -19.07
N GLY A 106 3.79 -13.08 -20.20
CA GLY A 106 3.40 -13.64 -21.50
C GLY A 106 4.47 -14.58 -22.07
N GLU A 107 4.14 -15.26 -23.16
CA GLU A 107 5.03 -16.19 -23.89
C GLU A 107 6.36 -15.54 -24.31
N ASN A 108 6.38 -14.22 -24.46
CA ASN A 108 7.55 -13.43 -24.84
C ASN A 108 8.45 -13.03 -23.63
N GLY A 109 8.17 -13.53 -22.44
CA GLY A 109 8.87 -13.15 -21.21
C GLY A 109 8.63 -11.71 -20.76
N LYS A 110 7.74 -10.96 -21.42
CA LYS A 110 7.31 -9.61 -21.01
C LYS A 110 5.96 -9.67 -20.33
N MET A 111 5.71 -8.74 -19.43
CA MET A 111 4.40 -8.61 -18.80
C MET A 111 3.34 -8.13 -19.79
N VAL A 112 2.16 -8.73 -19.72
CA VAL A 112 1.03 -8.41 -20.61
C VAL A 112 0.42 -7.06 -20.22
N GLN A 113 0.41 -6.12 -21.16
CA GLN A 113 -0.27 -4.84 -21.01
C GLN A 113 -1.73 -4.96 -21.43
N VAL A 114 -2.63 -5.17 -20.46
CA VAL A 114 -4.06 -5.49 -20.71
C VAL A 114 -4.79 -4.36 -21.45
N LEU A 115 -4.40 -3.10 -21.24
CA LEU A 115 -5.02 -1.95 -21.92
C LEU A 115 -4.34 -1.62 -23.26
N GLY A 116 -3.26 -2.33 -23.63
CA GLY A 116 -2.47 -2.05 -24.81
C GLY A 116 -1.35 -1.03 -24.57
N GLU A 117 -0.50 -0.85 -25.60
CA GLU A 117 0.62 0.06 -25.55
C GLU A 117 0.17 1.53 -25.53
N GLY A 118 0.89 2.38 -24.78
CA GLY A 118 0.61 3.82 -24.67
C GLY A 118 -0.53 4.21 -23.74
N GLN A 119 -1.17 3.24 -23.07
CA GLN A 119 -2.27 3.48 -22.11
C GLN A 119 -1.78 3.64 -20.67
N ASP A 120 -0.55 4.13 -20.49
CA ASP A 120 0.07 4.29 -19.16
C ASP A 120 -0.80 5.11 -18.19
N PHE A 121 -1.37 6.24 -18.67
CA PHE A 121 -2.16 7.13 -17.80
C PHE A 121 -3.50 6.50 -17.41
N MET A 122 -4.20 5.83 -18.32
CA MET A 122 -5.44 5.12 -18.00
C MET A 122 -5.17 3.98 -17.03
N SER A 123 -4.10 3.25 -17.26
CA SER A 123 -3.67 2.15 -16.40
C SER A 123 -3.30 2.64 -15.00
N LEU A 124 -2.64 3.79 -14.90
CA LEU A 124 -2.35 4.46 -13.64
C LEU A 124 -3.64 4.75 -12.86
N ILE A 125 -4.63 5.38 -13.48
CA ILE A 125 -5.89 5.73 -12.79
C ILE A 125 -6.58 4.48 -12.26
N ILE A 126 -6.77 3.46 -13.12
CA ILE A 126 -7.46 2.23 -12.74
C ILE A 126 -6.66 1.51 -11.64
N GLY A 127 -5.35 1.40 -11.78
CA GLY A 127 -4.49 0.78 -10.77
C GLY A 127 -4.61 1.47 -9.42
N CYS A 128 -4.54 2.82 -9.37
CA CYS A 128 -4.67 3.59 -8.14
C CYS A 128 -6.06 3.46 -7.48
N LEU A 129 -7.13 3.33 -8.26
CA LEU A 129 -8.46 3.09 -7.72
C LEU A 129 -8.52 1.74 -6.99
N PHE A 130 -7.97 0.69 -7.59
CA PHE A 130 -7.94 -0.63 -6.94
C PHE A 130 -6.99 -0.66 -5.74
N THR A 131 -5.78 -0.13 -5.85
CA THR A 131 -4.81 -0.14 -4.75
C THR A 131 -5.24 0.73 -3.59
N GLY A 132 -5.71 1.96 -3.84
CA GLY A 132 -6.20 2.87 -2.81
C GLY A 132 -7.44 2.32 -2.08
N LEU A 133 -8.41 1.76 -2.82
CA LEU A 133 -9.58 1.08 -2.24
C LEU A 133 -9.14 -0.11 -1.35
N SER A 134 -8.23 -0.91 -1.85
CA SER A 134 -7.68 -2.06 -1.15
C SER A 134 -7.01 -1.69 0.17
N LEU A 135 -6.12 -0.70 0.13
CA LEU A 135 -5.43 -0.20 1.33
C LEU A 135 -6.44 0.32 2.37
N ALA A 136 -7.48 1.04 1.93
CA ALA A 136 -8.55 1.49 2.82
C ALA A 136 -9.26 0.31 3.49
N VAL A 137 -9.59 -0.75 2.75
CA VAL A 137 -10.22 -1.96 3.31
C VAL A 137 -9.32 -2.61 4.36
N VAL A 138 -8.01 -2.77 4.07
CA VAL A 138 -7.05 -3.36 5.00
C VAL A 138 -6.92 -2.52 6.28
N PHE A 139 -6.81 -1.19 6.18
CA PHE A 139 -6.69 -0.29 7.33
C PHE A 139 -7.95 -0.22 8.18
N LEU A 140 -9.13 -0.24 7.56
CA LEU A 140 -10.41 -0.28 8.27
C LEU A 140 -10.58 -1.52 9.15
N HIS A 141 -9.86 -2.60 8.84
CA HIS A 141 -9.86 -3.85 9.62
C HIS A 141 -8.63 -4.02 10.50
N ASN A 142 -7.97 -2.89 10.83
CA ASN A 142 -6.77 -2.84 11.69
C ASN A 142 -5.61 -3.72 11.17
N GLY A 143 -5.54 -3.91 9.85
CA GLY A 143 -4.42 -4.51 9.16
C GLY A 143 -3.43 -3.46 8.67
N SER A 144 -2.29 -3.92 8.20
CA SER A 144 -1.30 -3.13 7.46
C SER A 144 -0.71 -4.04 6.39
N THR A 145 -0.44 -3.50 5.22
CA THR A 145 0.29 -4.24 4.17
C THR A 145 1.77 -4.40 4.51
N GLY A 146 2.18 -3.94 5.69
CA GLY A 146 3.59 -3.81 6.01
C GLY A 146 4.20 -2.57 5.36
N GLY A 147 5.46 -2.67 4.97
CA GLY A 147 6.08 -1.61 4.17
C GLY A 147 6.37 -0.34 4.94
N THR A 148 6.22 0.77 4.25
CA THR A 148 6.44 2.12 4.80
C THR A 148 5.51 2.46 5.95
N ASP A 149 4.37 1.78 6.07
CA ASP A 149 3.46 1.88 7.24
C ASP A 149 4.17 1.55 8.55
N ILE A 150 5.04 0.53 8.53
CA ILE A 150 5.85 0.13 9.71
C ILE A 150 6.82 1.25 10.06
N ILE A 151 7.49 1.83 9.06
CA ILE A 151 8.41 2.95 9.24
C ILE A 151 7.66 4.14 9.83
N ALA A 152 6.52 4.49 9.24
CA ALA A 152 5.70 5.59 9.69
C ALA A 152 5.19 5.40 11.13
N ALA A 153 4.78 4.18 11.50
CA ALA A 153 4.36 3.85 12.84
C ALA A 153 5.50 3.96 13.86
N ILE A 154 6.72 3.54 13.50
CA ILE A 154 7.90 3.69 14.33
C ILE A 154 8.24 5.17 14.54
N VAL A 155 8.32 5.95 13.46
CA VAL A 155 8.64 7.39 13.53
C VAL A 155 7.60 8.15 14.33
N ASN A 156 6.31 7.88 14.12
CA ASN A 156 5.23 8.51 14.87
C ASN A 156 5.34 8.25 16.39
N LYS A 157 5.75 7.04 16.76
CA LYS A 157 5.91 6.68 18.19
C LYS A 157 7.02 7.47 18.88
N TYR A 158 8.10 7.81 18.18
CA TYR A 158 9.25 8.51 18.77
C TYR A 158 9.22 10.03 18.60
N HIS A 159 8.61 10.54 17.54
CA HIS A 159 8.74 11.95 17.13
C HIS A 159 7.43 12.74 17.05
N ASN A 160 6.27 12.18 17.43
CA ASN A 160 4.95 12.84 17.33
C ASN A 160 4.66 13.47 15.95
N ILE A 161 5.25 12.92 14.88
CA ILE A 161 4.99 13.33 13.51
C ILE A 161 3.80 12.52 12.99
N SER A 162 2.87 13.15 12.28
CA SER A 162 1.72 12.42 11.73
C SER A 162 2.17 11.33 10.74
N LEU A 163 1.53 10.16 10.81
CA LEU A 163 1.80 9.01 9.95
C LEU A 163 1.83 9.40 8.47
N GLY A 164 0.83 10.17 8.01
CA GLY A 164 0.74 10.58 6.62
C GLY A 164 1.93 11.43 6.14
N ARG A 165 2.49 12.29 6.99
CA ARG A 165 3.68 13.07 6.61
C ARG A 165 4.90 12.20 6.40
N VAL A 166 5.09 11.19 7.26
CA VAL A 166 6.20 10.24 7.12
C VAL A 166 6.04 9.42 5.87
N LEU A 167 4.83 8.92 5.60
CA LEU A 167 4.51 8.14 4.40
C LEU A 167 4.81 8.95 3.13
N ILE A 168 4.27 10.16 3.02
CA ILE A 168 4.50 11.03 1.85
C ILE A 168 6.00 11.26 1.63
N PHE A 169 6.76 11.51 2.70
CA PHE A 169 8.20 11.76 2.58
C PHE A 169 8.97 10.52 2.12
N VAL A 170 8.68 9.36 2.71
CA VAL A 170 9.32 8.09 2.34
C VAL A 170 8.94 7.69 0.91
N ASP A 171 7.67 7.81 0.55
CA ASP A 171 7.20 7.46 -0.79
C ASP A 171 7.77 8.40 -1.86
N LEU A 172 7.94 9.69 -1.54
CA LEU A 172 8.62 10.64 -2.42
C LEU A 172 10.08 10.22 -2.71
N LEU A 173 10.79 9.75 -1.68
CA LEU A 173 12.16 9.25 -1.85
C LEU A 173 12.19 7.97 -2.70
N ILE A 174 11.23 7.06 -2.51
CA ILE A 174 11.12 5.83 -3.29
C ILE A 174 10.86 6.15 -4.76
N VAL A 175 9.83 6.94 -5.05
CA VAL A 175 9.48 7.34 -6.41
C VAL A 175 10.62 8.14 -7.05
N GLY A 176 11.25 9.06 -6.31
CA GLY A 176 12.40 9.82 -6.80
C GLY A 176 13.60 8.92 -7.13
N SER A 177 13.85 7.88 -6.33
CA SER A 177 14.95 6.93 -6.56
C SER A 177 14.78 6.14 -7.86
N SER A 178 13.54 5.92 -8.30
CA SER A 178 13.25 5.22 -9.55
C SER A 178 13.85 5.92 -10.79
N PHE A 179 14.05 7.24 -10.72
CA PHE A 179 14.73 8.00 -11.77
C PHE A 179 16.09 7.41 -12.14
N PHE A 180 16.91 7.09 -11.14
CA PHE A 180 18.25 6.57 -11.38
C PHE A 180 18.21 5.19 -12.04
N VAL A 181 17.24 4.35 -11.68
CA VAL A 181 17.09 3.02 -12.26
C VAL A 181 16.61 3.11 -13.71
N PHE A 182 15.62 3.95 -14.00
CA PHE A 182 15.14 4.11 -15.37
C PHE A 182 16.15 4.82 -16.26
N ASN A 183 16.84 5.85 -15.75
CA ASN A 183 17.86 6.57 -16.53
C ASN A 183 19.12 5.72 -16.81
N ALA A 184 19.36 4.67 -16.03
CA ALA A 184 20.48 3.74 -16.26
C ALA A 184 20.15 2.67 -17.32
N LYS A 185 18.89 2.53 -17.75
CA LYS A 185 18.48 1.56 -18.76
C LYS A 185 18.86 2.04 -20.19
N PRO A 186 19.45 1.18 -21.03
CA PRO A 186 19.85 1.57 -22.39
C PRO A 186 18.65 1.92 -23.29
N ASP A 187 17.47 1.36 -23.01
CA ASP A 187 16.26 1.56 -23.82
C ASP A 187 15.46 2.82 -23.40
N PHE A 188 15.91 3.56 -22.38
CA PHE A 188 15.23 4.73 -21.85
C PHE A 188 16.03 6.01 -22.10
N THR A 189 15.31 7.04 -22.51
CA THR A 189 15.86 8.41 -22.50
C THR A 189 15.68 9.04 -21.11
N THR A 190 16.44 10.09 -20.81
CA THR A 190 16.24 10.88 -19.58
C THR A 190 14.81 11.42 -19.47
N ILE A 191 14.19 11.75 -20.62
CA ILE A 191 12.80 12.22 -20.67
C ILE A 191 11.84 11.10 -20.26
N ASP A 192 12.08 9.86 -20.67
CA ASP A 192 11.25 8.72 -20.30
C ASP A 192 11.40 8.41 -18.81
N ALA A 193 12.61 8.50 -18.25
CA ALA A 193 12.84 8.36 -16.82
C ALA A 193 12.08 9.43 -16.01
N VAL A 194 12.11 10.71 -16.44
CA VAL A 194 11.34 11.79 -15.80
C VAL A 194 9.84 11.50 -15.91
N ARG A 195 9.35 11.04 -17.06
CA ARG A 195 7.93 10.67 -17.24
C ARG A 195 7.48 9.62 -16.24
N LYS A 196 8.30 8.56 -16.02
CA LYS A 196 7.99 7.51 -15.05
C LYS A 196 7.95 8.03 -13.60
N VAL A 197 8.84 8.94 -13.24
CA VAL A 197 8.79 9.62 -11.93
C VAL A 197 7.52 10.46 -11.79
N VAL A 198 7.15 11.23 -12.80
CA VAL A 198 5.90 12.02 -12.79
C VAL A 198 4.68 11.12 -12.62
N PHE A 199 4.62 9.98 -13.33
CA PHE A 199 3.55 9.00 -13.13
C PHE A 199 3.55 8.44 -11.71
N GLY A 200 4.71 8.12 -11.14
CA GLY A 200 4.82 7.68 -9.75
C GLY A 200 4.30 8.74 -8.74
N LEU A 201 4.60 10.02 -8.96
CA LEU A 201 4.06 11.09 -8.13
C LEU A 201 2.52 11.21 -8.28
N CYS A 202 1.99 11.09 -9.50
CA CYS A 202 0.55 11.05 -9.73
C CYS A 202 -0.10 9.86 -9.03
N THR A 203 0.53 8.67 -9.10
CA THR A 203 0.07 7.46 -8.41
C THR A 203 -0.05 7.71 -6.91
N MET A 204 0.99 8.27 -6.29
CA MET A 204 1.01 8.58 -4.87
C MET A 204 -0.15 9.51 -4.46
N VAL A 205 -0.42 10.54 -5.26
CA VAL A 205 -1.51 11.49 -4.98
C VAL A 205 -2.88 10.82 -5.13
N ILE A 206 -3.12 10.14 -6.24
CA ILE A 206 -4.44 9.54 -6.54
C ILE A 206 -4.74 8.41 -5.56
N GLU A 207 -3.77 7.53 -5.27
CA GLU A 207 -3.92 6.42 -4.33
C GLU A 207 -4.28 6.93 -2.92
N ASN A 208 -3.58 7.96 -2.43
CA ASN A 208 -3.89 8.58 -1.14
C ASN A 208 -5.26 9.27 -1.13
N LEU A 209 -5.66 9.95 -2.21
CA LEU A 209 -7.00 10.54 -2.30
C LEU A 209 -8.11 9.47 -2.23
N VAL A 210 -7.94 8.36 -2.94
CA VAL A 210 -8.90 7.23 -2.89
C VAL A 210 -8.93 6.60 -1.50
N LEU A 211 -7.75 6.36 -0.91
CA LEU A 211 -7.61 5.84 0.45
C LEU A 211 -8.36 6.72 1.44
N ASP A 212 -8.08 8.02 1.45
CA ASP A 212 -8.67 8.97 2.39
C ASP A 212 -10.19 9.09 2.18
N TYR A 213 -10.65 9.13 0.94
CA TYR A 213 -12.07 9.18 0.63
C TYR A 213 -12.82 7.97 1.21
N VAL A 214 -12.31 6.77 1.00
CA VAL A 214 -12.95 5.53 1.49
C VAL A 214 -12.88 5.44 3.03
N MET A 215 -11.75 5.83 3.62
CA MET A 215 -11.60 5.83 5.08
C MET A 215 -12.51 6.84 5.76
N ASN A 216 -12.65 8.04 5.21
CA ASN A 216 -13.46 9.10 5.78
C ASN A 216 -14.96 8.85 5.57
N ALA A 217 -15.38 8.25 4.46
CA ALA A 217 -16.76 7.88 4.22
C ALA A 217 -17.39 7.02 5.34
N LYS A 218 -16.56 6.30 6.11
CA LYS A 218 -16.98 5.47 7.24
C LYS A 218 -16.81 6.15 8.60
N ARG A 219 -16.19 7.33 8.66
CA ARG A 219 -15.86 8.07 9.90
C ARG A 219 -16.52 9.44 9.96
N GLU A 220 -17.68 9.63 9.32
CA GLU A 220 -18.43 10.87 9.50
C GLU A 220 -18.87 10.98 10.95
N SER A 221 -18.17 11.80 11.71
CA SER A 221 -18.54 12.21 13.05
C SER A 221 -19.20 13.58 12.96
N VAL A 222 -20.43 13.68 13.46
CA VAL A 222 -21.13 14.97 13.58
C VAL A 222 -20.75 15.61 14.90
N GLN A 223 -20.20 16.79 14.85
CA GLN A 223 -19.87 17.56 16.03
C GLN A 223 -21.09 18.46 16.38
N PHE A 224 -21.78 18.14 17.47
CA PHE A 224 -22.86 18.96 17.96
C PHE A 224 -22.29 20.02 18.90
N MET A 225 -22.38 21.29 18.51
CA MET A 225 -22.14 22.41 19.43
C MET A 225 -23.47 22.83 20.07
N ILE A 226 -23.60 22.57 21.37
CA ILE A 226 -24.78 22.96 22.15
C ILE A 226 -24.46 24.26 22.87
N PHE A 227 -25.09 25.35 22.44
CA PHE A 227 -25.02 26.63 23.13
C PHE A 227 -26.21 26.74 24.14
N SER A 228 -25.94 26.62 25.40
CA SER A 228 -26.98 26.72 26.46
C SER A 228 -26.53 27.61 27.60
N LYS A 229 -27.46 28.41 28.13
CA LYS A 229 -27.23 29.13 29.36
C LYS A 229 -27.21 28.21 30.59
N LYS A 230 -27.69 26.96 30.44
CA LYS A 230 -27.73 25.90 31.46
C LYS A 230 -26.70 24.83 31.19
N TYR A 231 -25.47 25.20 30.87
CA TYR A 231 -24.40 24.27 30.48
C TYR A 231 -24.06 23.25 31.60
N GLN A 232 -24.27 23.62 32.87
CA GLN A 232 -24.02 22.72 34.01
C GLN A 232 -25.04 21.58 34.15
N GLU A 233 -26.25 21.70 33.56
CA GLU A 233 -27.27 20.65 33.55
C GLU A 233 -27.10 19.66 32.38
N ILE A 234 -26.20 19.97 31.40
CA ILE A 234 -26.04 19.24 30.14
C ILE A 234 -24.69 18.47 30.13
N ALA A 235 -23.76 18.80 31.01
CA ALA A 235 -22.43 18.20 31.11
C ALA A 235 -22.43 16.80 31.73
#